data_f00d81826c8e7a7ec3db89f92c672009
#
_entry.id   f00d81826c8e7a7ec3db89f92c672009
#
_cell.length_a   1.000
_cell.length_b   1.000
_cell.length_c   1.000
_cell.angle_alpha   90.00
_cell.angle_beta   90.00
_cell.angle_gamma   90.00
#
_symmetry.space_group_name_H-M   'P 1'
#
loop_
_entity.id
_entity.type
_entity.pdbx_description
1 polymer ?
#
loop_
_entity_poly.entity_id
_entity_poly.type
_entity_poly.pdbx_seq_one_letter_code
_entity_poly.pdbx_strand_id
1 'polypeptide(L)'
;YPLLKAIHAPADLRKLPRTQLGALATELRAYLLDSVSKTGGHLSSNLGTVELTVALHYVFNTPDDRVVWDVGHQTYPHKILTGRRDRMASLRQLGGLSGFPQRVESEYDAFGTAHSSTSISAALGMALAAKIKGEDRHAIAVIGDGALTAGMAFEALNNAGVADCNLLVILNDNDMSISPPVGALNRYLAQLMSGQFYSAAKNVGKTVLKGAPPLFELAKRIEEHAKGMVVPATLFEKFGFNYVGPIDGHDLDSLIPTLENIKHLKGPQFLHVVTKKGQGYKLAEADPVAYHGPGKFDPAVGLQKPSTPTVQTFTQVFGQWLCDMAAKDPRLVGITPAMREGSGMVEFEKRFPARYFDVGIAEQHAVTFAAGLACEGLKPVVAIYSTFLQRAYDQVIHDVAIQNLPVVFALDRAGLVGADGATHAGAYDIPFLRCVPNVSVACPADENECRQLLTTAFEQDHPVAVRYPRGAGVGTKVDAGLQPLPFGKGEIRRRGSGLAILAFGTMLHPALEVAEKLNATVVNMRWAKPLDVELLQQVAADHD
;
A
#
# COMPACT_ATOMS: atom_id res chain seq x y z
N TYR A 1 -1.13 -30.93 8.13
CA TYR A 1 -1.80 -30.32 6.96
C TYR A 1 -2.02 -31.37 5.84
N PRO A 2 -2.78 -32.44 6.06
CA PRO A 2 -2.91 -33.51 5.07
C PRO A 2 -3.61 -33.06 3.78
N LEU A 3 -4.66 -32.25 3.87
CA LEU A 3 -5.37 -31.73 2.71
C LEU A 3 -4.49 -30.73 1.94
N LEU A 4 -3.86 -29.80 2.64
CA LEU A 4 -3.01 -28.77 2.02
C LEU A 4 -1.78 -29.40 1.35
N LYS A 5 -1.20 -30.47 1.91
CA LYS A 5 -0.06 -31.18 1.31
C LYS A 5 -0.39 -31.81 -0.04
N ALA A 6 -1.65 -32.20 -0.25
CA ALA A 6 -2.11 -32.79 -1.51
C ALA A 6 -2.37 -31.74 -2.62
N ILE A 7 -2.36 -30.45 -2.29
CA ILE A 7 -2.59 -29.35 -3.25
C ILE A 7 -1.25 -28.84 -3.77
N HIS A 8 -0.95 -29.11 -5.04
CA HIS A 8 0.22 -28.59 -5.73
C HIS A 8 -0.15 -27.49 -6.74
N ALA A 9 -1.40 -27.46 -7.19
CA ALA A 9 -1.96 -26.46 -8.09
C ALA A 9 -3.46 -26.29 -7.85
N PRO A 10 -4.08 -25.20 -8.30
CA PRO A 10 -5.53 -25.02 -8.23
C PRO A 10 -6.35 -26.15 -8.86
N ALA A 11 -5.79 -26.85 -9.85
CA ALA A 11 -6.43 -28.02 -10.44
C ALA A 11 -6.65 -29.16 -9.41
N ASP A 12 -5.77 -29.31 -8.42
CA ASP A 12 -5.93 -30.31 -7.37
C ASP A 12 -7.00 -29.87 -6.36
N LEU A 13 -7.04 -28.57 -6.04
CA LEU A 13 -8.09 -27.98 -5.20
C LEU A 13 -9.49 -28.24 -5.78
N ARG A 14 -9.68 -28.08 -7.09
CA ARG A 14 -10.95 -28.31 -7.79
C ARG A 14 -11.43 -29.79 -7.76
N LYS A 15 -10.54 -30.73 -7.44
CA LYS A 15 -10.89 -32.15 -7.27
C LYS A 15 -11.43 -32.47 -5.88
N LEU A 16 -11.24 -31.58 -4.90
CA LEU A 16 -11.74 -31.83 -3.55
C LEU A 16 -13.27 -31.74 -3.50
N PRO A 17 -13.93 -32.61 -2.73
CA PRO A 17 -15.33 -32.44 -2.43
C PRO A 17 -15.54 -31.14 -1.64
N ARG A 18 -16.64 -30.44 -1.93
CA ARG A 18 -16.97 -29.16 -1.31
C ARG A 18 -16.96 -29.20 0.22
N THR A 19 -17.37 -30.32 0.79
CA THR A 19 -17.38 -30.55 2.25
C THR A 19 -15.99 -30.52 2.90
N GLN A 20 -14.91 -30.64 2.14
CA GLN A 20 -13.53 -30.59 2.65
C GLN A 20 -12.91 -29.19 2.58
N LEU A 21 -13.53 -28.23 1.88
CA LEU A 21 -12.95 -26.90 1.67
C LEU A 21 -12.81 -26.10 2.96
N GLY A 22 -13.74 -26.23 3.91
CA GLY A 22 -13.62 -25.61 5.24
C GLY A 22 -12.44 -26.14 6.04
N ALA A 23 -12.20 -27.46 5.98
CA ALA A 23 -11.03 -28.08 6.62
C ALA A 23 -9.72 -27.63 5.94
N LEU A 24 -9.70 -27.54 4.61
CA LEU A 24 -8.56 -27.00 3.86
C LEU A 24 -8.27 -25.53 4.24
N ALA A 25 -9.29 -24.68 4.35
CA ALA A 25 -9.13 -23.29 4.77
C ALA A 25 -8.51 -23.20 6.18
N THR A 26 -8.91 -24.10 7.09
CA THR A 26 -8.32 -24.20 8.43
C THR A 26 -6.84 -24.59 8.39
N GLU A 27 -6.48 -25.59 7.59
CA GLU A 27 -5.08 -26.01 7.41
C GLU A 27 -4.23 -24.90 6.76
N LEU A 28 -4.78 -24.24 5.74
CA LEU A 28 -4.12 -23.14 5.04
C LEU A 28 -3.84 -21.96 5.98
N ARG A 29 -4.80 -21.60 6.83
CA ARG A 29 -4.65 -20.55 7.84
C ARG A 29 -3.57 -20.89 8.86
N ALA A 30 -3.57 -22.12 9.37
CA ALA A 30 -2.57 -22.58 10.32
C ALA A 30 -1.16 -22.60 9.72
N TYR A 31 -1.02 -23.08 8.48
CA TYR A 31 0.24 -23.07 7.73
C TYR A 31 0.75 -21.64 7.45
N LEU A 32 -0.16 -20.74 7.08
CA LEU A 32 0.14 -19.33 6.85
C LEU A 32 0.69 -18.66 8.12
N LEU A 33 0.02 -18.85 9.26
CA LEU A 33 0.45 -18.32 10.55
C LEU A 33 1.84 -18.85 10.94
N ASP A 34 2.06 -20.17 10.81
CA ASP A 34 3.34 -20.81 11.10
C ASP A 34 4.46 -20.28 10.19
N SER A 35 4.19 -20.07 8.90
CA SER A 35 5.16 -19.56 7.94
C SER A 35 5.53 -18.10 8.21
N VAL A 36 4.53 -17.22 8.33
CA VAL A 36 4.76 -15.77 8.48
C VAL A 36 5.36 -15.43 9.84
N SER A 37 5.03 -16.17 10.88
CA SER A 37 5.66 -15.97 12.20
C SER A 37 7.18 -16.16 12.16
N LYS A 38 7.69 -17.01 11.27
CA LYS A 38 9.12 -17.31 11.08
C LYS A 38 9.83 -16.37 10.11
N THR A 39 9.13 -15.87 9.09
CA THR A 39 9.71 -15.03 8.05
C THR A 39 9.50 -13.54 8.30
N GLY A 40 8.45 -13.18 9.01
CA GLY A 40 7.82 -11.86 8.95
C GLY A 40 7.04 -11.68 7.64
N GLY A 41 6.28 -10.62 7.53
CA GLY A 41 5.48 -10.30 6.35
C GLY A 41 4.09 -9.81 6.70
N HIS A 42 3.22 -9.65 5.68
CA HIS A 42 1.84 -9.26 5.90
C HIS A 42 1.04 -10.42 6.48
N LEU A 43 0.39 -10.24 7.63
CA LEU A 43 -0.32 -11.32 8.30
C LEU A 43 -1.83 -11.10 8.36
N SER A 44 -2.29 -10.02 8.99
CA SER A 44 -3.71 -9.81 9.25
C SER A 44 -4.57 -9.79 7.98
N SER A 45 -4.06 -9.18 6.91
CA SER A 45 -4.74 -9.13 5.60
C SER A 45 -4.82 -10.53 4.95
N ASN A 46 -3.77 -11.34 5.07
CA ASN A 46 -3.73 -12.70 4.53
C ASN A 46 -4.67 -13.65 5.26
N LEU A 47 -4.76 -13.54 6.59
CA LEU A 47 -5.70 -14.32 7.38
C LEU A 47 -7.17 -14.00 7.02
N GLY A 48 -7.44 -12.76 6.62
CA GLY A 48 -8.76 -12.32 6.18
C GLY A 48 -9.18 -12.83 4.81
N THR A 49 -8.25 -13.27 3.95
CA THR A 49 -8.55 -13.67 2.56
C THR A 49 -8.45 -15.17 2.30
N VAL A 50 -8.31 -16.00 3.32
CA VAL A 50 -8.11 -17.44 3.17
C VAL A 50 -9.28 -18.09 2.43
N GLU A 51 -10.51 -17.91 2.91
CA GLU A 51 -11.72 -18.48 2.30
C GLU A 51 -11.97 -17.92 0.91
N LEU A 52 -11.82 -16.62 0.73
CA LEU A 52 -11.96 -15.96 -0.58
C LEU A 52 -10.98 -16.55 -1.60
N THR A 53 -9.72 -16.78 -1.20
CA THR A 53 -8.70 -17.36 -2.08
C THR A 53 -9.04 -18.81 -2.46
N VAL A 54 -9.49 -19.63 -1.49
CA VAL A 54 -9.95 -21.00 -1.73
C VAL A 54 -11.13 -20.99 -2.71
N ALA A 55 -12.14 -20.15 -2.47
CA ALA A 55 -13.33 -20.06 -3.33
C ALA A 55 -12.98 -19.62 -4.76
N LEU A 56 -12.11 -18.64 -4.93
CA LEU A 56 -11.68 -18.16 -6.25
C LEU A 56 -11.00 -19.26 -7.05
N HIS A 57 -10.03 -19.96 -6.47
CA HIS A 57 -9.31 -21.04 -7.15
C HIS A 57 -10.13 -22.32 -7.33
N TYR A 58 -11.20 -22.48 -6.53
CA TYR A 58 -12.14 -23.59 -6.68
C TYR A 58 -13.12 -23.36 -7.84
N VAL A 59 -13.66 -22.15 -7.97
CA VAL A 59 -14.72 -21.82 -8.95
C VAL A 59 -14.14 -21.44 -10.32
N PHE A 60 -13.07 -20.66 -10.35
CA PHE A 60 -12.47 -20.17 -11.58
C PHE A 60 -11.34 -21.06 -12.07
N ASN A 61 -11.22 -21.20 -13.38
CA ASN A 61 -10.18 -22.03 -14.01
C ASN A 61 -8.86 -21.28 -14.15
N THR A 62 -8.24 -20.94 -13.00
CA THR A 62 -6.92 -20.30 -13.00
C THR A 62 -5.83 -21.30 -13.43
N PRO A 63 -4.79 -20.86 -14.19
CA PRO A 63 -4.45 -19.48 -14.56
C PRO A 63 -5.15 -18.96 -15.82
N ASP A 64 -6.00 -19.73 -16.50
CA ASP A 64 -6.69 -19.26 -17.71
C ASP A 64 -7.63 -18.10 -17.38
N ASP A 65 -8.53 -18.25 -16.40
CA ASP A 65 -9.19 -17.13 -15.77
C ASP A 65 -8.16 -16.31 -14.98
N ARG A 66 -8.13 -14.99 -15.17
CA ARG A 66 -7.11 -14.08 -14.63
C ARG A 66 -7.58 -13.48 -13.32
N VAL A 67 -6.80 -13.64 -12.25
CA VAL A 67 -7.04 -12.98 -10.96
C VAL A 67 -5.97 -11.90 -10.75
N VAL A 68 -6.40 -10.66 -10.59
CA VAL A 68 -5.55 -9.50 -10.30
C VAL A 68 -5.84 -9.04 -8.87
N TRP A 69 -4.85 -9.16 -8.01
CA TRP A 69 -4.93 -8.75 -6.63
C TRP A 69 -4.47 -7.30 -6.46
N ASP A 70 -5.33 -6.44 -5.95
CA ASP A 70 -4.97 -5.06 -5.66
C ASP A 70 -3.98 -5.00 -4.48
N VAL A 71 -2.96 -4.17 -4.56
CA VAL A 71 -1.79 -4.15 -3.67
C VAL A 71 -1.06 -5.50 -3.67
N GLY A 72 -1.77 -6.59 -3.43
CA GLY A 72 -1.21 -7.94 -3.43
C GLY A 72 -0.55 -8.38 -2.12
N HIS A 73 -0.62 -7.58 -1.07
CA HIS A 73 -0.10 -7.93 0.26
C HIS A 73 -0.90 -9.04 0.96
N GLN A 74 -2.10 -9.38 0.47
CA GLN A 74 -3.01 -10.41 0.95
C GLN A 74 -2.92 -11.74 0.17
N THR A 75 -1.84 -11.96 -0.61
CA THR A 75 -1.77 -13.06 -1.59
C THR A 75 -0.95 -14.26 -1.15
N TYR A 76 -0.59 -14.38 0.11
CA TYR A 76 0.16 -15.56 0.57
C TYR A 76 -0.66 -16.86 0.47
N PRO A 77 -1.98 -16.90 0.79
CA PRO A 77 -2.83 -18.04 0.47
C PRO A 77 -2.82 -18.40 -1.02
N HIS A 78 -2.86 -17.42 -1.90
CA HIS A 78 -2.73 -17.60 -3.34
C HIS A 78 -1.38 -18.25 -3.72
N LYS A 79 -0.25 -17.75 -3.18
CA LYS A 79 1.07 -18.35 -3.42
C LYS A 79 1.14 -19.80 -2.95
N ILE A 80 0.60 -20.10 -1.77
CA ILE A 80 0.58 -21.44 -1.20
C ILE A 80 -0.22 -22.41 -2.10
N LEU A 81 -1.41 -22.04 -2.54
CA LEU A 81 -2.30 -22.87 -3.36
C LEU A 81 -1.84 -22.99 -4.83
N THR A 82 -0.92 -22.15 -5.27
CA THR A 82 -0.39 -22.12 -6.65
C THR A 82 1.05 -22.66 -6.75
N GLY A 83 1.38 -23.65 -5.93
CA GLY A 83 2.62 -24.43 -6.05
C GLY A 83 3.85 -23.84 -5.35
N ARG A 84 3.70 -22.74 -4.60
CA ARG A 84 4.83 -22.07 -3.91
C ARG A 84 4.90 -22.35 -2.41
N ARG A 85 4.06 -23.27 -1.90
CA ARG A 85 3.99 -23.66 -0.49
C ARG A 85 5.36 -23.95 0.12
N ASP A 86 6.12 -24.83 -0.51
CA ASP A 86 7.39 -25.31 0.02
C ASP A 86 8.52 -24.27 -0.04
N ARG A 87 8.28 -23.15 -0.72
CA ARG A 87 9.19 -22.01 -0.80
C ARG A 87 8.85 -20.87 0.20
N MET A 88 7.78 -21.01 0.99
CA MET A 88 7.34 -19.96 1.92
C MET A 88 8.41 -19.56 2.95
N ALA A 89 9.33 -20.45 3.29
CA ALA A 89 10.47 -20.12 4.15
C ALA A 89 11.41 -19.05 3.57
N SER A 90 11.39 -18.83 2.24
CA SER A 90 12.18 -17.81 1.54
C SER A 90 11.41 -16.49 1.30
N LEU A 91 10.22 -16.35 1.88
CA LEU A 91 9.37 -15.18 1.66
C LEU A 91 10.09 -13.88 2.05
N ARG A 92 10.09 -12.89 1.14
CA ARG A 92 10.70 -11.56 1.31
C ARG A 92 12.21 -11.58 1.56
N GLN A 93 12.90 -12.64 1.14
CA GLN A 93 14.37 -12.76 1.20
C GLN A 93 14.99 -12.64 -0.18
N LEU A 94 16.28 -12.31 -0.23
CA LEU A 94 17.04 -12.22 -1.48
C LEU A 94 16.99 -13.55 -2.24
N GLY A 95 16.55 -13.51 -3.50
CA GLY A 95 16.38 -14.70 -4.33
C GLY A 95 15.20 -15.60 -3.95
N GLY A 96 14.43 -15.23 -2.92
CA GLY A 96 13.25 -15.94 -2.44
C GLY A 96 11.94 -15.45 -3.06
N LEU A 97 10.83 -15.84 -2.41
CA LEU A 97 9.50 -15.41 -2.82
C LEU A 97 9.27 -13.92 -2.51
N SER A 98 8.71 -13.21 -3.48
CA SER A 98 8.25 -11.83 -3.28
C SER A 98 7.09 -11.76 -2.28
N GLY A 99 7.00 -10.66 -1.54
CA GLY A 99 5.85 -10.34 -0.69
C GLY A 99 4.58 -9.93 -1.48
N PHE A 100 4.70 -9.80 -2.81
CA PHE A 100 3.63 -9.38 -3.72
C PHE A 100 3.61 -10.26 -4.95
N PRO A 101 2.49 -10.30 -5.72
CA PRO A 101 2.43 -11.00 -7.00
C PRO A 101 3.48 -10.48 -7.99
N GLN A 102 4.13 -11.40 -8.69
CA GLN A 102 5.09 -11.10 -9.76
C GLN A 102 4.94 -12.09 -10.91
N ARG A 103 4.73 -11.60 -12.12
CA ARG A 103 4.55 -12.43 -13.33
C ARG A 103 5.72 -13.37 -13.62
N VAL A 104 6.94 -12.96 -13.24
CA VAL A 104 8.15 -13.80 -13.41
C VAL A 104 8.25 -14.91 -12.37
N GLU A 105 7.48 -14.85 -11.28
CA GLU A 105 7.47 -15.82 -10.20
C GLU A 105 6.52 -16.99 -10.47
N SER A 106 5.38 -16.72 -11.12
CA SER A 106 4.34 -17.73 -11.37
C SER A 106 3.40 -17.30 -12.50
N GLU A 107 2.95 -18.28 -13.31
CA GLU A 107 1.89 -18.08 -14.31
C GLU A 107 0.54 -17.68 -13.70
N TYR A 108 0.32 -17.99 -12.41
CA TYR A 108 -0.87 -17.61 -11.67
C TYR A 108 -0.86 -16.14 -11.23
N ASP A 109 0.28 -15.48 -11.23
CA ASP A 109 0.41 -14.05 -10.96
C ASP A 109 0.13 -13.27 -12.26
N ALA A 110 -1.14 -13.11 -12.61
CA ALA A 110 -1.57 -12.52 -13.88
C ALA A 110 -1.04 -11.08 -14.08
N PHE A 111 -0.86 -10.34 -12.99
CA PHE A 111 -0.34 -8.97 -12.98
C PHE A 111 0.57 -8.74 -11.77
N GLY A 112 1.70 -8.06 -11.98
CA GLY A 112 2.59 -7.63 -10.91
C GLY A 112 1.99 -6.44 -10.16
N THR A 113 1.89 -6.55 -8.84
CA THR A 113 1.32 -5.50 -7.99
C THR A 113 2.24 -5.14 -6.84
N ALA A 114 1.90 -4.18 -6.06
CA ALA A 114 2.38 -3.74 -4.75
C ALA A 114 1.90 -2.31 -4.45
N HIS A 115 1.72 -1.47 -5.47
CA HIS A 115 0.99 -0.21 -5.37
C HIS A 115 -0.50 -0.47 -5.53
N SER A 116 -1.32 0.29 -4.80
CA SER A 116 -2.77 0.11 -4.76
C SER A 116 -3.50 0.58 -6.01
N SER A 117 -4.75 0.14 -6.14
CA SER A 117 -5.78 0.75 -7.00
C SER A 117 -5.59 0.53 -8.49
N THR A 118 -4.76 -0.46 -8.87
CA THR A 118 -4.46 -0.80 -10.27
C THR A 118 -5.27 -1.99 -10.79
N SER A 119 -5.86 -2.78 -9.88
CA SER A 119 -6.43 -4.09 -10.22
C SER A 119 -7.59 -4.01 -11.20
N ILE A 120 -8.52 -3.06 -11.02
CA ILE A 120 -9.71 -2.93 -11.87
C ILE A 120 -9.30 -2.56 -13.30
N SER A 121 -8.40 -1.57 -13.46
CA SER A 121 -7.89 -1.18 -14.78
C SER A 121 -7.17 -2.33 -15.47
N ALA A 122 -6.32 -3.07 -14.75
CA ALA A 122 -5.59 -4.20 -15.31
C ALA A 122 -6.53 -5.35 -15.72
N ALA A 123 -7.49 -5.70 -14.86
CA ALA A 123 -8.47 -6.74 -15.14
C ALA A 123 -9.41 -6.35 -16.30
N LEU A 124 -9.84 -5.08 -16.38
CA LEU A 124 -10.61 -4.57 -17.51
C LEU A 124 -9.85 -4.74 -18.84
N GLY A 125 -8.56 -4.36 -18.85
CA GLY A 125 -7.72 -4.56 -20.03
C GLY A 125 -7.61 -6.03 -20.43
N MET A 126 -7.48 -6.95 -19.45
CA MET A 126 -7.43 -8.40 -19.69
C MET A 126 -8.77 -8.95 -20.20
N ALA A 127 -9.91 -8.51 -19.64
CA ALA A 127 -11.24 -8.92 -20.09
C ALA A 127 -11.54 -8.46 -21.52
N LEU A 128 -11.19 -7.23 -21.86
CA LEU A 128 -11.33 -6.70 -23.23
C LEU A 128 -10.40 -7.41 -24.21
N ALA A 129 -9.17 -7.71 -23.80
CA ALA A 129 -8.24 -8.47 -24.63
C ALA A 129 -8.76 -9.89 -24.92
N ALA A 130 -9.36 -10.56 -23.93
CA ALA A 130 -10.01 -11.87 -24.13
C ALA A 130 -11.17 -11.76 -25.14
N LYS A 131 -12.04 -10.75 -24.97
CA LYS A 131 -13.13 -10.49 -25.91
C LYS A 131 -12.64 -10.27 -27.35
N ILE A 132 -11.62 -9.44 -27.55
CA ILE A 132 -11.02 -9.16 -28.87
C ILE A 132 -10.48 -10.44 -29.52
N LYS A 133 -9.90 -11.35 -28.71
CA LYS A 133 -9.37 -12.62 -29.17
C LYS A 133 -10.44 -13.71 -29.34
N GLY A 134 -11.69 -13.46 -28.94
CA GLY A 134 -12.76 -14.48 -28.94
C GLY A 134 -12.56 -15.55 -27.87
N GLU A 135 -11.84 -15.26 -26.79
CA GLU A 135 -11.61 -16.16 -25.66
C GLU A 135 -12.71 -15.97 -24.61
N ASP A 136 -13.30 -17.08 -24.14
CA ASP A 136 -14.32 -17.07 -23.08
C ASP A 136 -13.66 -17.26 -21.70
N ARG A 137 -12.88 -16.27 -21.28
CA ARG A 137 -12.25 -16.24 -19.95
C ARG A 137 -12.74 -15.06 -19.13
N HIS A 138 -12.64 -15.20 -17.81
CA HIS A 138 -12.93 -14.14 -16.86
C HIS A 138 -11.66 -13.41 -16.43
N ALA A 139 -11.78 -12.11 -16.21
CA ALA A 139 -10.81 -11.33 -15.48
C ALA A 139 -11.44 -10.86 -14.16
N ILE A 140 -10.76 -11.13 -13.05
CA ILE A 140 -11.24 -10.88 -11.71
C ILE A 140 -10.29 -9.88 -11.03
N ALA A 141 -10.81 -8.74 -10.59
CA ALA A 141 -10.08 -7.78 -9.75
C ALA A 141 -10.52 -7.95 -8.30
N VAL A 142 -9.58 -8.22 -7.39
CA VAL A 142 -9.84 -8.24 -5.94
C VAL A 142 -9.24 -6.99 -5.34
N ILE A 143 -10.09 -6.06 -4.88
CA ILE A 143 -9.69 -4.76 -4.36
C ILE A 143 -10.21 -4.56 -2.93
N GLY A 144 -9.37 -4.01 -2.05
CA GLY A 144 -9.78 -3.64 -0.69
C GLY A 144 -10.51 -2.29 -0.67
N ASP A 145 -11.30 -2.08 0.38
CA ASP A 145 -12.04 -0.85 0.65
C ASP A 145 -11.14 0.40 0.66
N GLY A 146 -9.97 0.32 1.30
CA GLY A 146 -8.98 1.40 1.29
C GLY A 146 -8.44 1.72 -0.10
N ALA A 147 -8.11 0.70 -0.90
CA ALA A 147 -7.60 0.89 -2.26
C ALA A 147 -8.67 1.40 -3.24
N LEU A 148 -9.94 1.13 -2.96
CA LEU A 148 -11.06 1.63 -3.75
C LEU A 148 -11.23 3.16 -3.64
N THR A 149 -10.66 3.80 -2.63
CA THR A 149 -10.76 5.27 -2.42
C THR A 149 -9.93 6.09 -3.40
N ALA A 150 -8.97 5.50 -4.12
CA ALA A 150 -8.11 6.22 -5.06
C ALA A 150 -8.83 6.60 -6.35
N GLY A 151 -8.46 7.74 -6.94
CA GLY A 151 -9.06 8.26 -8.17
C GLY A 151 -9.01 7.26 -9.33
N MET A 152 -7.88 6.56 -9.52
CA MET A 152 -7.73 5.58 -10.60
C MET A 152 -8.73 4.41 -10.49
N ALA A 153 -9.12 4.00 -9.28
CA ALA A 153 -10.15 2.98 -9.09
C ALA A 153 -11.53 3.50 -9.58
N PHE A 154 -11.86 4.76 -9.30
CA PHE A 154 -13.09 5.39 -9.81
C PHE A 154 -13.07 5.57 -11.33
N GLU A 155 -11.95 5.97 -11.91
CA GLU A 155 -11.77 6.04 -13.36
C GLU A 155 -12.00 4.67 -14.02
N ALA A 156 -11.43 3.62 -13.41
CA ALA A 156 -11.61 2.25 -13.88
C ALA A 156 -13.07 1.77 -13.75
N LEU A 157 -13.75 2.04 -12.65
CA LEU A 157 -15.17 1.72 -12.48
C LEU A 157 -16.03 2.43 -13.51
N ASN A 158 -15.79 3.73 -13.75
CA ASN A 158 -16.50 4.51 -14.75
C ASN A 158 -16.37 3.92 -16.16
N ASN A 159 -15.17 3.47 -16.54
CA ASN A 159 -14.93 2.86 -17.85
C ASN A 159 -15.45 1.41 -17.92
N ALA A 160 -15.30 0.64 -16.85
CA ALA A 160 -15.72 -0.75 -16.80
C ALA A 160 -17.25 -0.92 -16.85
N GLY A 161 -17.99 0.02 -16.26
CA GLY A 161 -19.46 -0.06 -16.19
C GLY A 161 -20.19 -0.02 -17.54
N VAL A 162 -19.53 0.50 -18.58
CA VAL A 162 -20.06 0.50 -19.97
C VAL A 162 -19.40 -0.55 -20.85
N ALA A 163 -18.47 -1.34 -20.31
CA ALA A 163 -17.75 -2.36 -21.05
C ALA A 163 -18.55 -3.68 -21.06
N ASP A 164 -18.87 -4.18 -22.24
CA ASP A 164 -19.47 -5.50 -22.42
C ASP A 164 -18.35 -6.57 -22.44
N CYS A 165 -17.92 -7.01 -21.27
CA CYS A 165 -16.87 -8.02 -21.12
C CYS A 165 -17.02 -8.82 -19.81
N ASN A 166 -16.33 -9.98 -19.72
CA ASN A 166 -16.37 -10.87 -18.56
C ASN A 166 -15.45 -10.33 -17.45
N LEU A 167 -15.83 -9.22 -16.84
CA LEU A 167 -15.12 -8.60 -15.71
C LEU A 167 -15.89 -8.84 -14.41
N LEU A 168 -15.19 -9.33 -13.39
CA LEU A 168 -15.68 -9.40 -12.02
C LEU A 168 -14.80 -8.53 -11.12
N VAL A 169 -15.39 -7.52 -10.49
CA VAL A 169 -14.75 -6.75 -9.42
C VAL A 169 -15.22 -7.29 -8.08
N ILE A 170 -14.32 -7.70 -7.22
CA ILE A 170 -14.61 -8.15 -5.86
C ILE A 170 -14.08 -7.11 -4.89
N LEU A 171 -14.99 -6.41 -4.22
CA LEU A 171 -14.66 -5.56 -3.10
C LEU A 171 -14.48 -6.44 -1.85
N ASN A 172 -13.26 -6.52 -1.35
CA ASN A 172 -12.93 -7.14 -0.08
C ASN A 172 -12.99 -6.06 1.02
N ASP A 173 -14.18 -5.89 1.59
CA ASP A 173 -14.46 -4.91 2.63
C ASP A 173 -14.15 -5.48 4.00
N ASN A 174 -13.22 -4.86 4.71
CA ASN A 174 -12.84 -5.26 6.05
C ASN A 174 -12.83 -4.08 7.04
N ASP A 175 -13.47 -2.97 6.65
CA ASP A 175 -13.61 -1.73 7.43
C ASP A 175 -12.24 -1.20 7.93
N MET A 176 -11.18 -1.43 7.15
CA MET A 176 -9.82 -1.01 7.51
C MET A 176 -8.92 -0.79 6.30
N SER A 177 -8.25 0.36 6.27
CA SER A 177 -7.01 0.58 5.55
C SER A 177 -5.80 0.08 6.37
N ILE A 178 -4.60 0.62 6.16
CA ILE A 178 -3.43 0.45 7.05
C ILE A 178 -3.72 1.15 8.39
N SER A 179 -4.33 2.34 8.33
CA SER A 179 -4.88 3.12 9.43
C SER A 179 -6.40 2.98 9.48
N PRO A 180 -7.08 3.50 10.54
CA PRO A 180 -8.54 3.59 10.54
C PRO A 180 -9.09 4.24 9.26
N PRO A 181 -10.24 3.77 8.75
CA PRO A 181 -10.77 4.22 7.48
C PRO A 181 -11.15 5.70 7.50
N VAL A 182 -10.85 6.41 6.41
CA VAL A 182 -11.16 7.83 6.25
C VAL A 182 -12.03 8.07 5.02
N GLY A 183 -12.80 9.17 5.04
CA GLY A 183 -13.56 9.66 3.91
C GLY A 183 -15.01 9.17 3.84
N ALA A 184 -15.75 9.75 2.87
CA ALA A 184 -17.18 9.53 2.71
C ALA A 184 -17.52 8.14 2.17
N LEU A 185 -16.65 7.57 1.33
CA LEU A 185 -16.88 6.24 0.75
C LEU A 185 -16.94 5.15 1.84
N ASN A 186 -16.03 5.18 2.82
CA ASN A 186 -16.06 4.23 3.93
C ASN A 186 -17.35 4.36 4.76
N ARG A 187 -17.83 5.59 4.98
CA ARG A 187 -19.12 5.82 5.64
C ARG A 187 -20.27 5.24 4.82
N TYR A 188 -20.22 5.37 3.50
CA TYR A 188 -21.19 4.78 2.60
C TYR A 188 -21.18 3.24 2.64
N LEU A 189 -19.98 2.61 2.62
CA LEU A 189 -19.85 1.15 2.74
C LEU A 189 -20.38 0.65 4.09
N ALA A 190 -20.06 1.33 5.18
CA ALA A 190 -20.60 1.02 6.51
C ALA A 190 -22.12 1.11 6.56
N GLN A 191 -22.72 2.06 5.84
CA GLN A 191 -24.18 2.16 5.70
C GLN A 191 -24.78 0.95 4.94
N LEU A 192 -24.12 0.48 3.88
CA LEU A 192 -24.53 -0.74 3.17
C LEU A 192 -24.49 -1.96 4.09
N MET A 193 -23.52 -2.03 5.02
CA MET A 193 -23.40 -3.14 5.97
C MET A 193 -24.39 -3.06 7.15
N SER A 194 -24.73 -1.86 7.61
CA SER A 194 -25.59 -1.66 8.79
C SER A 194 -27.08 -1.70 8.50
N GLY A 195 -27.49 -1.66 7.22
CA GLY A 195 -28.88 -1.52 6.80
C GLY A 195 -29.64 -2.83 6.63
N GLN A 196 -30.89 -2.71 6.20
CA GLN A 196 -31.77 -3.85 5.86
C GLN A 196 -31.20 -4.75 4.75
N PHE A 197 -30.23 -4.26 3.96
CA PHE A 197 -29.50 -5.01 2.94
C PHE A 197 -28.74 -6.20 3.53
N TYR A 198 -27.98 -6.01 4.60
CA TYR A 198 -27.21 -7.09 5.24
C TYR A 198 -28.10 -8.15 5.87
N SER A 199 -29.20 -7.75 6.52
CA SER A 199 -30.17 -8.68 7.10
C SER A 199 -30.97 -9.43 6.04
N ALA A 200 -31.30 -8.80 4.92
CA ALA A 200 -31.95 -9.45 3.78
C ALA A 200 -31.02 -10.45 3.09
N ALA A 201 -29.76 -10.07 2.82
CA ALA A 201 -28.75 -10.97 2.23
C ALA A 201 -28.45 -12.19 3.13
N LYS A 202 -28.36 -12.00 4.44
CA LYS A 202 -28.16 -13.08 5.42
C LYS A 202 -29.34 -14.05 5.50
N ASN A 203 -30.57 -13.55 5.31
CA ASN A 203 -31.77 -14.36 5.28
C ASN A 203 -31.95 -15.10 3.95
N VAL A 204 -31.56 -14.48 2.82
CA VAL A 204 -31.55 -15.11 1.49
C VAL A 204 -30.54 -16.27 1.46
N GLY A 205 -29.33 -16.09 1.99
CA GLY A 205 -28.32 -17.17 2.10
C GLY A 205 -28.87 -18.40 2.84
N LYS A 206 -29.60 -18.21 3.93
CA LYS A 206 -30.24 -19.32 4.69
C LYS A 206 -31.39 -19.99 3.96
N THR A 207 -32.07 -19.31 3.07
CA THR A 207 -33.22 -19.82 2.32
C THR A 207 -32.80 -20.56 1.04
N VAL A 208 -31.70 -20.13 0.41
CA VAL A 208 -31.09 -20.78 -0.76
C VAL A 208 -30.57 -22.18 -0.41
N LEU A 209 -30.13 -22.41 0.83
CA LEU A 209 -29.65 -23.71 1.33
C LEU A 209 -30.72 -24.80 1.48
N LYS A 210 -32.00 -24.47 1.31
CA LYS A 210 -33.13 -25.45 1.47
C LYS A 210 -33.83 -25.87 0.17
N GLY A 211 -33.14 -25.79 -0.97
CA GLY A 211 -33.63 -26.30 -2.25
C GLY A 211 -34.13 -25.16 -3.14
N ALA A 212 -33.23 -24.56 -3.88
CA ALA A 212 -33.48 -23.33 -4.61
C ALA A 212 -33.85 -23.51 -6.08
N PRO A 213 -34.76 -22.66 -6.60
CA PRO A 213 -34.86 -22.35 -8.01
C PRO A 213 -33.65 -21.52 -8.50
N PRO A 214 -33.36 -21.51 -9.82
CA PRO A 214 -32.24 -20.74 -10.38
C PRO A 214 -32.30 -19.26 -9.99
N LEU A 215 -31.13 -18.66 -9.86
CA LEU A 215 -30.89 -17.29 -9.38
C LEU A 215 -31.74 -16.21 -10.10
N PHE A 216 -32.15 -16.48 -11.35
CA PHE A 216 -33.03 -15.63 -12.13
C PHE A 216 -34.42 -15.46 -11.46
N GLU A 217 -34.98 -16.52 -10.88
CA GLU A 217 -36.23 -16.42 -10.11
C GLU A 217 -36.02 -15.77 -8.74
N LEU A 218 -34.85 -15.95 -8.14
CA LEU A 218 -34.48 -15.28 -6.89
C LEU A 218 -34.27 -13.78 -7.10
N ALA A 219 -33.56 -13.40 -8.16
CA ALA A 219 -33.41 -12.00 -8.58
C ALA A 219 -34.76 -11.37 -8.90
N LYS A 220 -35.66 -12.11 -9.59
CA LYS A 220 -37.02 -11.69 -9.89
C LYS A 220 -37.88 -11.56 -8.63
N ARG A 221 -37.75 -12.46 -7.66
CA ARG A 221 -38.46 -12.37 -6.37
C ARG A 221 -37.90 -11.25 -5.48
N ILE A 222 -36.60 -10.99 -5.52
CA ILE A 222 -36.00 -9.83 -4.86
C ILE A 222 -36.50 -8.55 -5.53
N GLU A 223 -36.56 -8.51 -6.86
CA GLU A 223 -37.12 -7.39 -7.63
C GLU A 223 -38.61 -7.19 -7.37
N GLU A 224 -39.40 -8.26 -7.24
CA GLU A 224 -40.83 -8.21 -6.92
C GLU A 224 -41.09 -7.83 -5.46
N HIS A 225 -40.27 -8.26 -4.49
CA HIS A 225 -40.32 -7.81 -3.09
C HIS A 225 -39.81 -6.37 -2.91
N ALA A 226 -38.83 -5.95 -3.73
CA ALA A 226 -38.30 -4.59 -3.74
C ALA A 226 -39.25 -3.58 -4.42
N LYS A 227 -40.17 -4.01 -5.26
CA LYS A 227 -41.22 -3.14 -5.84
C LYS A 227 -42.16 -2.55 -4.79
N GLY A 228 -42.15 -3.07 -3.56
CA GLY A 228 -42.86 -2.48 -2.41
C GLY A 228 -41.98 -1.58 -1.53
N MET A 229 -40.66 -1.62 -1.68
CA MET A 229 -39.68 -0.76 -0.97
C MET A 229 -38.70 -0.22 -2.01
N VAL A 230 -38.72 1.08 -2.25
CA VAL A 230 -37.77 1.77 -3.10
C VAL A 230 -36.40 1.70 -2.40
N VAL A 231 -35.61 0.66 -2.71
CA VAL A 231 -34.22 0.57 -2.29
C VAL A 231 -33.41 1.40 -3.27
N PRO A 232 -32.73 2.48 -2.83
CA PRO A 232 -31.90 3.27 -3.71
C PRO A 232 -30.82 2.38 -4.35
N ALA A 233 -30.63 2.49 -5.67
CA ALA A 233 -29.53 1.82 -6.36
C ALA A 233 -28.20 2.21 -5.75
N THR A 234 -27.31 1.22 -5.55
CA THR A 234 -25.96 1.45 -5.03
C THR A 234 -25.14 2.34 -5.99
N LEU A 235 -24.07 2.94 -5.49
CA LEU A 235 -23.11 3.68 -6.32
C LEU A 235 -22.60 2.83 -7.48
N PHE A 236 -22.35 1.54 -7.25
CA PHE A 236 -21.82 0.61 -8.24
C PHE A 236 -22.83 0.29 -9.36
N GLU A 237 -24.10 0.16 -9.02
CA GLU A 237 -25.18 0.01 -10.02
C GLU A 237 -25.32 1.26 -10.87
N LYS A 238 -25.13 2.45 -10.30
CA LYS A 238 -25.12 3.71 -11.06
C LYS A 238 -23.95 3.82 -12.03
N PHE A 239 -22.83 3.15 -11.75
CA PHE A 239 -21.74 3.00 -12.71
C PHE A 239 -22.03 1.97 -13.81
N GLY A 240 -23.06 1.15 -13.68
CA GLY A 240 -23.45 0.15 -14.69
C GLY A 240 -23.06 -1.29 -14.34
N PHE A 241 -22.62 -1.55 -13.11
CA PHE A 241 -22.33 -2.91 -12.64
C PHE A 241 -23.59 -3.61 -12.16
N ASN A 242 -23.62 -4.93 -12.34
CA ASN A 242 -24.53 -5.78 -11.58
C ASN A 242 -23.93 -6.00 -10.18
N TYR A 243 -24.55 -5.39 -9.16
CA TYR A 243 -24.08 -5.45 -7.79
C TYR A 243 -24.67 -6.64 -7.04
N VAL A 244 -23.81 -7.44 -6.41
CA VAL A 244 -24.16 -8.59 -5.56
C VAL A 244 -23.51 -8.41 -4.19
N GLY A 245 -24.25 -8.56 -3.13
CA GLY A 245 -23.75 -8.49 -1.76
C GLY A 245 -24.46 -7.44 -0.89
N PRO A 246 -23.91 -7.12 0.30
CA PRO A 246 -22.69 -7.72 0.89
C PRO A 246 -22.91 -9.16 1.35
N ILE A 247 -21.86 -10.01 1.20
CA ILE A 247 -21.87 -11.40 1.67
C ILE A 247 -20.69 -11.65 2.63
N ASP A 248 -20.85 -12.65 3.51
CA ASP A 248 -19.79 -13.06 4.42
C ASP A 248 -18.67 -13.79 3.66
N GLY A 249 -17.48 -13.20 3.63
CA GLY A 249 -16.30 -13.75 2.95
C GLY A 249 -15.63 -14.92 3.66
N HIS A 250 -16.08 -15.25 4.88
CA HIS A 250 -15.61 -16.42 5.64
C HIS A 250 -16.57 -17.60 5.54
N ASP A 251 -17.74 -17.42 4.92
CA ASP A 251 -18.72 -18.48 4.70
C ASP A 251 -18.59 -19.06 3.28
N LEU A 252 -17.84 -20.17 3.16
CA LEU A 252 -17.64 -20.87 1.89
C LEU A 252 -18.95 -21.41 1.29
N ASP A 253 -19.95 -21.72 2.14
CA ASP A 253 -21.23 -22.25 1.70
C ASP A 253 -22.09 -21.18 1.00
N SER A 254 -21.91 -19.92 1.35
CA SER A 254 -22.50 -18.76 0.65
C SER A 254 -21.63 -18.27 -0.49
N LEU A 255 -20.31 -18.21 -0.30
CA LEU A 255 -19.36 -17.60 -1.23
C LEU A 255 -19.23 -18.40 -2.54
N ILE A 256 -19.08 -19.73 -2.46
CA ILE A 256 -18.88 -20.58 -3.64
C ILE A 256 -20.09 -20.56 -4.57
N PRO A 257 -21.34 -20.82 -4.12
CA PRO A 257 -22.50 -20.73 -5.01
C PRO A 257 -22.68 -19.34 -5.61
N THR A 258 -22.38 -18.28 -4.86
CA THR A 258 -22.46 -16.92 -5.38
C THR A 258 -21.49 -16.71 -6.53
N LEU A 259 -20.23 -17.14 -6.38
CA LEU A 259 -19.22 -17.06 -7.44
C LEU A 259 -19.57 -17.94 -8.66
N GLU A 260 -20.06 -19.16 -8.42
CA GLU A 260 -20.53 -20.07 -9.49
C GLU A 260 -21.66 -19.42 -10.32
N ASN A 261 -22.61 -18.77 -9.65
CA ASN A 261 -23.69 -18.06 -10.32
C ASN A 261 -23.19 -16.83 -11.09
N ILE A 262 -22.35 -16.00 -10.48
CA ILE A 262 -21.78 -14.80 -11.10
C ILE A 262 -21.00 -15.16 -12.35
N LYS A 263 -20.28 -16.27 -12.36
CA LYS A 263 -19.49 -16.75 -13.49
C LYS A 263 -20.31 -16.91 -14.78
N HIS A 264 -21.62 -17.15 -14.67
CA HIS A 264 -22.52 -17.32 -15.81
C HIS A 264 -23.24 -16.05 -16.25
N LEU A 265 -23.06 -14.95 -15.51
CA LEU A 265 -23.69 -13.67 -15.83
C LEU A 265 -22.90 -12.92 -16.91
N LYS A 266 -23.58 -12.10 -17.70
CA LYS A 266 -22.99 -11.26 -18.75
C LYS A 266 -22.75 -9.84 -18.25
N GLY A 267 -21.74 -9.18 -18.83
CA GLY A 267 -21.36 -7.81 -18.50
C GLY A 267 -20.57 -7.70 -17.20
N PRO A 268 -20.25 -6.45 -16.77
CA PRO A 268 -19.43 -6.22 -15.59
C PRO A 268 -20.18 -6.55 -14.30
N GLN A 269 -19.57 -7.38 -13.46
CA GLN A 269 -20.12 -7.81 -12.18
C GLN A 269 -19.36 -7.17 -11.03
N PHE A 270 -20.06 -6.82 -9.95
CA PHE A 270 -19.46 -6.28 -8.73
C PHE A 270 -19.93 -7.09 -7.53
N LEU A 271 -19.01 -7.82 -6.89
CA LEU A 271 -19.30 -8.62 -5.70
C LEU A 271 -18.73 -7.92 -4.46
N HIS A 272 -19.58 -7.59 -3.51
CA HIS A 272 -19.18 -7.03 -2.22
C HIS A 272 -19.06 -8.16 -1.18
N VAL A 273 -17.82 -8.40 -0.72
CA VAL A 273 -17.49 -9.45 0.25
C VAL A 273 -17.00 -8.78 1.53
N VAL A 274 -17.57 -9.16 2.66
CA VAL A 274 -17.16 -8.66 3.98
C VAL A 274 -16.22 -9.68 4.63
N THR A 275 -15.04 -9.23 5.02
CA THR A 275 -14.04 -10.06 5.69
C THR A 275 -13.53 -9.41 6.97
N LYS A 276 -12.79 -10.17 7.77
CA LYS A 276 -12.16 -9.68 9.00
C LYS A 276 -10.65 -9.87 8.94
N LYS A 277 -9.90 -8.78 9.09
CA LYS A 277 -8.45 -8.85 9.23
C LYS A 277 -8.06 -9.66 10.46
N GLY A 278 -7.08 -10.54 10.33
CA GLY A 278 -6.63 -11.38 11.43
C GLY A 278 -7.50 -12.60 11.73
N GLN A 279 -8.53 -12.88 10.91
CA GLN A 279 -9.50 -13.97 11.11
C GLN A 279 -8.84 -15.28 11.53
N GLY A 280 -9.31 -15.84 12.64
CA GLY A 280 -8.86 -17.11 13.20
C GLY A 280 -7.58 -17.04 14.03
N TYR A 281 -6.99 -15.86 14.22
CA TYR A 281 -5.88 -15.63 15.16
C TYR A 281 -6.23 -14.47 16.10
N LYS A 282 -6.64 -14.79 17.32
CA LYS A 282 -7.21 -13.83 18.29
C LYS A 282 -6.37 -12.57 18.51
N LEU A 283 -5.04 -12.69 18.54
CA LEU A 283 -4.15 -11.55 18.75
C LEU A 283 -4.16 -10.59 17.56
N ALA A 284 -4.20 -11.12 16.31
CA ALA A 284 -4.31 -10.30 15.11
C ALA A 284 -5.72 -9.73 14.92
N GLU A 285 -6.76 -10.40 15.40
CA GLU A 285 -8.13 -9.86 15.42
C GLU A 285 -8.28 -8.71 16.41
N ALA A 286 -7.54 -8.75 17.54
CA ALA A 286 -7.57 -7.71 18.56
C ALA A 286 -6.77 -6.46 18.15
N ASP A 287 -5.68 -6.62 17.40
CA ASP A 287 -4.84 -5.51 16.90
C ASP A 287 -4.38 -5.79 15.46
N PRO A 288 -5.28 -5.62 14.48
CA PRO A 288 -4.95 -5.90 13.09
C PRO A 288 -3.91 -4.93 12.49
N VAL A 289 -3.71 -3.75 13.11
CA VAL A 289 -2.70 -2.77 12.69
C VAL A 289 -1.30 -3.25 13.05
N ALA A 290 -1.08 -3.67 14.29
CA ALA A 290 0.20 -4.22 14.73
C ALA A 290 0.57 -5.49 13.93
N TYR A 291 -0.43 -6.33 13.63
CA TYR A 291 -0.28 -7.55 12.83
C TYR A 291 -0.42 -7.34 11.31
N HIS A 292 -0.47 -6.09 10.83
CA HIS A 292 -0.49 -5.82 9.39
C HIS A 292 0.81 -6.29 8.72
N GLY A 293 1.95 -5.92 9.27
CA GLY A 293 3.27 -6.28 8.74
C GLY A 293 4.27 -6.64 9.86
N PRO A 294 4.00 -7.68 10.67
CA PRO A 294 4.86 -8.03 11.78
C PRO A 294 6.22 -8.54 11.31
N GLY A 295 7.24 -8.34 12.15
CA GLY A 295 8.48 -9.10 12.09
C GLY A 295 8.28 -10.56 12.51
N LYS A 296 9.37 -11.25 12.81
CA LYS A 296 9.31 -12.61 13.38
C LYS A 296 8.74 -12.57 14.79
N PHE A 297 7.90 -13.54 15.13
CA PHE A 297 7.27 -13.64 16.45
C PHE A 297 6.89 -15.10 16.79
N ASP A 298 6.62 -15.37 18.05
CA ASP A 298 6.04 -16.66 18.49
C ASP A 298 4.50 -16.57 18.46
N PRO A 299 3.80 -17.40 17.68
CA PRO A 299 2.34 -17.39 17.62
C PRO A 299 1.64 -17.63 18.95
N ALA A 300 2.28 -18.34 19.89
CA ALA A 300 1.71 -18.61 21.20
C ALA A 300 1.75 -17.39 22.13
N VAL A 301 2.73 -16.50 21.94
CA VAL A 301 2.97 -15.32 22.78
C VAL A 301 2.49 -14.05 22.11
N GLY A 302 2.58 -13.98 20.77
CA GLY A 302 2.30 -12.79 19.98
C GLY A 302 3.50 -11.84 19.84
N LEU A 303 3.23 -10.63 19.36
CA LEU A 303 4.25 -9.61 19.20
C LEU A 303 4.74 -9.11 20.55
N GLN A 304 6.03 -9.25 20.78
CA GLN A 304 6.67 -8.63 21.94
C GLN A 304 6.95 -7.15 21.64
N LYS A 305 6.75 -6.28 22.64
CA LYS A 305 7.16 -4.89 22.50
C LYS A 305 8.68 -4.88 22.25
N PRO A 306 9.16 -4.21 21.18
CA PRO A 306 10.59 -4.09 20.96
C PRO A 306 11.21 -3.45 22.21
N SER A 307 12.36 -3.96 22.65
CA SER A 307 13.23 -3.24 23.56
C SER A 307 13.48 -1.87 22.94
N THR A 308 13.40 -0.81 23.74
CA THR A 308 13.56 0.58 23.27
C THR A 308 14.79 0.64 22.36
N PRO A 309 14.67 1.05 21.10
CA PRO A 309 15.81 1.14 20.21
C PRO A 309 16.85 2.07 20.84
N THR A 310 18.09 1.65 20.90
CA THR A 310 19.19 2.51 21.36
C THR A 310 19.48 3.64 20.36
N VAL A 311 19.05 3.48 19.11
CA VAL A 311 19.21 4.42 18.00
C VAL A 311 17.85 4.79 17.44
N GLN A 312 17.58 6.08 17.27
CA GLN A 312 16.35 6.58 16.65
C GLN A 312 16.32 6.23 15.16
N THR A 313 15.14 5.90 14.66
CA THR A 313 14.92 5.80 13.21
C THR A 313 14.69 7.18 12.60
N PHE A 314 14.96 7.33 11.30
CA PHE A 314 14.66 8.57 10.57
C PHE A 314 13.17 8.95 10.66
N THR A 315 12.27 7.97 10.61
CA THR A 315 10.83 8.18 10.80
C THR A 315 10.51 8.78 12.19
N GLN A 316 11.19 8.32 13.25
CA GLN A 316 11.03 8.89 14.60
C GLN A 316 11.57 10.31 14.70
N VAL A 317 12.72 10.58 14.05
CA VAL A 317 13.29 11.94 13.96
C VAL A 317 12.34 12.88 13.25
N PHE A 318 11.76 12.47 12.13
CA PHE A 318 10.75 13.24 11.41
C PHE A 318 9.53 13.51 12.27
N GLY A 319 8.95 12.48 12.89
CA GLY A 319 7.74 12.65 13.75
C GLY A 319 7.97 13.60 14.91
N GLN A 320 9.13 13.52 15.56
CA GLN A 320 9.51 14.45 16.64
C GLN A 320 9.70 15.87 16.10
N TRP A 321 10.44 16.03 14.99
CA TRP A 321 10.61 17.33 14.34
C TRP A 321 9.28 17.98 13.95
N LEU A 322 8.36 17.20 13.38
CA LEU A 322 7.05 17.68 12.94
C LEU A 322 6.25 18.28 14.12
N CYS A 323 6.25 17.57 15.24
CA CYS A 323 5.60 18.04 16.47
C CYS A 323 6.25 19.32 17.03
N ASP A 324 7.58 19.38 17.06
CA ASP A 324 8.32 20.50 17.61
C ASP A 324 8.17 21.75 16.71
N MET A 325 8.24 21.57 15.39
CA MET A 325 8.04 22.65 14.42
C MET A 325 6.59 23.17 14.46
N ALA A 326 5.60 22.29 14.56
CA ALA A 326 4.20 22.69 14.68
C ALA A 326 3.88 23.44 15.98
N ALA A 327 4.61 23.15 17.05
CA ALA A 327 4.51 23.93 18.30
C ALA A 327 5.10 25.34 18.14
N LYS A 328 6.12 25.51 17.29
CA LYS A 328 6.77 26.79 17.01
C LYS A 328 6.02 27.63 15.97
N ASP A 329 5.51 27.00 14.90
CA ASP A 329 4.87 27.70 13.77
C ASP A 329 3.44 27.17 13.56
N PRO A 330 2.41 28.01 13.78
CA PRO A 330 1.01 27.60 13.65
C PRO A 330 0.58 27.37 12.17
N ARG A 331 1.38 27.80 11.19
CA ARG A 331 1.09 27.58 9.77
C ARG A 331 1.35 26.16 9.31
N LEU A 332 2.14 25.37 10.07
CA LEU A 332 2.46 24.00 9.72
C LEU A 332 1.22 23.12 9.75
N VAL A 333 0.99 22.41 8.66
CA VAL A 333 -0.06 21.41 8.47
C VAL A 333 0.59 20.10 8.00
N GLY A 334 0.25 18.98 8.61
CA GLY A 334 0.76 17.65 8.26
C GLY A 334 -0.25 16.86 7.45
N ILE A 335 0.18 16.32 6.30
CA ILE A 335 -0.66 15.54 5.38
C ILE A 335 0.00 14.19 5.13
N THR A 336 -0.79 13.12 5.14
CA THR A 336 -0.32 11.77 4.75
C THR A 336 -1.37 11.03 3.93
N PRO A 337 -0.99 10.32 2.86
CA PRO A 337 -1.89 9.42 2.14
C PRO A 337 -1.88 8.01 2.78
N ALA A 338 -2.73 7.79 3.79
CA ALA A 338 -2.96 6.51 4.49
C ALA A 338 -1.74 5.90 5.18
N MET A 339 -0.73 6.71 5.55
CA MET A 339 0.54 6.21 6.10
C MET A 339 0.86 6.80 7.48
N ARG A 340 -0.14 7.02 8.33
CA ARG A 340 0.00 7.65 9.65
C ARG A 340 1.11 7.01 10.51
N GLU A 341 1.05 5.70 10.70
CA GLU A 341 2.02 4.93 11.49
C GLU A 341 3.38 4.87 10.79
N GLY A 342 3.36 4.54 9.51
CA GLY A 342 4.56 4.36 8.70
C GLY A 342 5.37 5.63 8.49
N SER A 343 4.73 6.80 8.51
CA SER A 343 5.38 8.11 8.42
C SER A 343 5.64 8.77 9.78
N GLY A 344 5.32 8.10 10.91
CA GLY A 344 5.61 8.63 12.24
C GLY A 344 4.71 9.79 12.70
N MET A 345 3.47 9.89 12.19
CA MET A 345 2.57 11.01 12.46
C MET A 345 1.57 10.78 13.60
N VAL A 346 1.63 9.63 14.28
CA VAL A 346 0.68 9.27 15.36
C VAL A 346 0.66 10.32 16.48
N GLU A 347 1.82 10.77 16.92
CA GLU A 347 1.92 11.79 17.98
C GLU A 347 1.47 13.17 17.48
N PHE A 348 1.74 13.49 16.23
CA PHE A 348 1.29 14.73 15.60
C PHE A 348 -0.24 14.81 15.54
N GLU A 349 -0.91 13.74 15.12
CA GLU A 349 -2.38 13.67 15.13
C GLU A 349 -2.95 13.94 16.53
N LYS A 350 -2.37 13.34 17.58
CA LYS A 350 -2.83 13.53 18.96
C LYS A 350 -2.66 14.97 19.46
N ARG A 351 -1.51 15.58 19.16
CA ARG A 351 -1.17 16.91 19.64
C ARG A 351 -1.79 18.05 18.83
N PHE A 352 -1.97 17.82 17.53
CA PHE A 352 -2.43 18.84 16.58
C PHE A 352 -3.54 18.32 15.64
N PRO A 353 -4.66 17.77 16.17
CA PRO A 353 -5.67 17.09 15.36
C PRO A 353 -6.31 18.01 14.29
N ALA A 354 -6.41 19.32 14.53
CA ALA A 354 -6.95 20.29 13.58
C ALA A 354 -5.98 20.61 12.41
N ARG A 355 -4.74 20.17 12.50
CA ARG A 355 -3.69 20.41 11.49
C ARG A 355 -3.13 19.10 10.90
N TYR A 356 -3.75 17.98 11.24
CA TYR A 356 -3.45 16.66 10.72
C TYR A 356 -4.51 16.24 9.68
N PHE A 357 -4.06 15.76 8.52
CA PHE A 357 -4.94 15.27 7.46
C PHE A 357 -4.43 13.94 6.92
N ASP A 358 -5.17 12.88 7.18
CA ASP A 358 -5.06 11.63 6.43
C ASP A 358 -6.08 11.68 5.29
N VAL A 359 -5.60 11.61 4.06
CA VAL A 359 -6.45 11.73 2.85
C VAL A 359 -6.83 10.39 2.24
N GLY A 360 -6.53 9.28 2.94
CA GLY A 360 -6.67 7.94 2.39
C GLY A 360 -5.59 7.62 1.35
N ILE A 361 -5.75 6.52 0.61
CA ILE A 361 -4.78 6.15 -0.44
C ILE A 361 -5.04 7.02 -1.68
N ALA A 362 -4.65 8.28 -1.60
CA ALA A 362 -4.94 9.31 -2.60
C ALA A 362 -3.76 10.29 -2.74
N GLU A 363 -2.63 9.80 -3.25
CA GLU A 363 -1.37 10.55 -3.32
C GLU A 363 -1.50 11.82 -4.17
N GLN A 364 -2.20 11.75 -5.31
CA GLN A 364 -2.47 12.90 -6.18
C GLN A 364 -3.24 13.99 -5.44
N HIS A 365 -4.33 13.59 -4.75
CA HIS A 365 -5.11 14.49 -3.92
C HIS A 365 -4.27 15.12 -2.80
N ALA A 366 -3.40 14.34 -2.14
CA ALA A 366 -2.54 14.84 -1.06
C ALA A 366 -1.69 16.02 -1.52
N VAL A 367 -1.09 15.93 -2.71
CA VAL A 367 -0.20 16.97 -3.24
C VAL A 367 -0.98 18.20 -3.69
N THR A 368 -2.08 18.04 -4.43
CA THR A 368 -2.92 19.19 -4.85
C THR A 368 -3.58 19.86 -3.64
N PHE A 369 -4.01 19.09 -2.64
CA PHE A 369 -4.55 19.62 -1.40
C PHE A 369 -3.49 20.44 -0.64
N ALA A 370 -2.26 19.96 -0.56
CA ALA A 370 -1.14 20.72 -0.01
C ALA A 370 -0.91 22.04 -0.77
N ALA A 371 -0.95 22.00 -2.10
CA ALA A 371 -0.84 23.22 -2.93
C ALA A 371 -1.93 24.25 -2.58
N GLY A 372 -3.19 23.80 -2.45
CA GLY A 372 -4.30 24.67 -2.05
C GLY A 372 -4.10 25.32 -0.68
N LEU A 373 -3.63 24.55 0.29
CA LEU A 373 -3.31 25.08 1.63
C LEU A 373 -2.16 26.10 1.60
N ALA A 374 -1.16 25.86 0.77
CA ALA A 374 -0.04 26.77 0.58
C ALA A 374 -0.48 28.10 -0.05
N CYS A 375 -1.43 28.08 -1.01
CA CYS A 375 -2.01 29.30 -1.58
C CYS A 375 -2.67 30.20 -0.53
N GLU A 376 -3.18 29.63 0.56
CA GLU A 376 -3.80 30.35 1.68
C GLU A 376 -2.80 30.71 2.81
N GLY A 377 -1.49 30.61 2.52
CA GLY A 377 -0.40 31.02 3.44
C GLY A 377 -0.04 30.01 4.52
N LEU A 378 -0.56 28.77 4.45
CA LEU A 378 -0.11 27.69 5.31
C LEU A 378 1.20 27.08 4.77
N LYS A 379 1.90 26.33 5.61
CA LYS A 379 3.13 25.60 5.24
C LYS A 379 2.90 24.10 5.40
N PRO A 380 2.38 23.44 4.35
CA PRO A 380 2.09 22.03 4.40
C PRO A 380 3.35 21.15 4.30
N VAL A 381 3.35 20.10 5.10
CA VAL A 381 4.34 19.02 5.09
C VAL A 381 3.64 17.75 4.63
N VAL A 382 3.99 17.25 3.45
CA VAL A 382 3.47 15.99 2.89
C VAL A 382 4.40 14.86 3.29
N ALA A 383 3.97 14.02 4.22
CA ALA A 383 4.71 12.84 4.66
C ALA A 383 4.29 11.64 3.80
N ILE A 384 5.15 11.26 2.88
CA ILE A 384 4.88 10.25 1.86
C ILE A 384 6.12 9.40 1.61
N TYR A 385 5.95 8.12 1.26
CA TYR A 385 7.09 7.30 0.83
C TYR A 385 7.58 7.74 -0.54
N SER A 386 8.88 7.69 -0.74
CA SER A 386 9.52 8.05 -2.01
C SER A 386 8.87 7.35 -3.20
N THR A 387 8.63 6.04 -3.12
CA THR A 387 7.99 5.27 -4.19
C THR A 387 6.55 5.69 -4.46
N PHE A 388 5.78 6.12 -3.44
CA PHE A 388 4.38 6.52 -3.60
C PHE A 388 4.21 7.93 -4.16
N LEU A 389 5.21 8.80 -3.99
CA LEU A 389 5.20 10.12 -4.63
C LEU A 389 5.20 10.04 -6.16
N GLN A 390 5.67 8.93 -6.74
CA GLN A 390 5.61 8.68 -8.19
C GLN A 390 4.19 8.84 -8.75
N ARG A 391 3.15 8.43 -7.98
CA ARG A 391 1.75 8.54 -8.40
C ARG A 391 1.26 9.99 -8.49
N ALA A 392 1.89 10.90 -7.76
CA ALA A 392 1.55 12.32 -7.72
C ALA A 392 2.56 13.21 -8.48
N TYR A 393 3.32 12.64 -9.40
CA TYR A 393 4.40 13.36 -10.08
C TYR A 393 3.87 14.55 -10.91
N ASP A 394 2.76 14.38 -11.62
CA ASP A 394 2.11 15.49 -12.33
C ASP A 394 1.72 16.62 -11.36
N GLN A 395 1.14 16.30 -10.20
CA GLN A 395 0.73 17.29 -9.21
C GLN A 395 1.92 18.00 -8.56
N VAL A 396 3.05 17.32 -8.39
CA VAL A 396 4.32 17.97 -7.97
C VAL A 396 4.74 18.99 -8.99
N ILE A 397 4.68 18.67 -10.29
CA ILE A 397 5.07 19.58 -11.39
C ILE A 397 4.06 20.71 -11.52
N HIS A 398 2.81 20.36 -11.83
CA HIS A 398 1.77 21.29 -12.24
C HIS A 398 1.24 22.14 -11.09
N ASP A 399 0.87 21.50 -9.96
CA ASP A 399 0.17 22.17 -8.88
C ASP A 399 1.10 22.84 -7.88
N VAL A 400 2.33 22.34 -7.72
CA VAL A 400 3.27 22.85 -6.72
C VAL A 400 4.44 23.59 -7.36
N ALA A 401 5.21 22.95 -8.24
CA ALA A 401 6.49 23.49 -8.72
C ALA A 401 6.32 24.66 -9.68
N ILE A 402 5.41 24.58 -10.65
CA ILE A 402 5.14 25.69 -11.60
C ILE A 402 4.66 26.93 -10.85
N GLN A 403 3.87 26.76 -9.80
CA GLN A 403 3.36 27.85 -8.97
C GLN A 403 4.35 28.28 -7.86
N ASN A 404 5.48 27.57 -7.72
CA ASN A 404 6.52 27.80 -6.72
C ASN A 404 5.99 27.86 -5.27
N LEU A 405 5.10 26.94 -4.91
CA LEU A 405 4.45 26.90 -3.61
C LEU A 405 5.33 26.25 -2.53
N PRO A 406 5.38 26.80 -1.29
CA PRO A 406 6.25 26.32 -0.22
C PRO A 406 5.72 25.04 0.44
N VAL A 407 5.74 23.94 -0.30
CA VAL A 407 5.38 22.61 0.18
C VAL A 407 6.64 21.84 0.54
N VAL A 408 6.69 21.28 1.75
CA VAL A 408 7.76 20.37 2.18
C VAL A 408 7.32 18.94 1.92
N PHE A 409 8.09 18.20 1.10
CA PHE A 409 7.92 16.78 0.88
C PHE A 409 8.88 16.00 1.79
N ALA A 410 8.37 15.37 2.84
CA ALA A 410 9.13 14.47 3.70
C ALA A 410 9.06 13.07 3.13
N LEU A 411 10.12 12.67 2.38
CA LEU A 411 10.18 11.43 1.62
C LEU A 411 10.85 10.33 2.43
N ASP A 412 10.04 9.54 3.09
CA ASP A 412 10.50 8.34 3.81
C ASP A 412 10.76 7.18 2.83
N ARG A 413 11.56 6.18 3.21
CA ARG A 413 11.93 5.01 2.39
C ARG A 413 12.65 5.41 1.09
N ALA A 414 13.47 6.45 1.12
CA ALA A 414 14.35 6.77 0.01
C ALA A 414 15.48 5.73 -0.12
N GLY A 415 15.82 5.34 -1.35
CA GLY A 415 16.79 4.30 -1.64
C GLY A 415 16.25 2.88 -1.49
N LEU A 416 17.11 1.93 -1.19
CA LEU A 416 16.76 0.52 -1.04
C LEU A 416 16.01 0.29 0.28
N VAL A 417 14.97 -0.55 0.24
CA VAL A 417 14.09 -0.81 1.40
C VAL A 417 14.13 -2.26 1.90
N GLY A 418 14.85 -3.14 1.22
CA GLY A 418 15.03 -4.54 1.61
C GLY A 418 13.81 -5.40 1.29
N ALA A 419 13.16 -5.93 2.31
CA ALA A 419 12.18 -7.01 2.23
C ALA A 419 10.95 -6.77 1.32
N ASP A 420 10.56 -5.52 1.08
CA ASP A 420 9.43 -5.17 0.19
C ASP A 420 9.83 -5.10 -1.29
N GLY A 421 11.12 -5.12 -1.58
CA GLY A 421 11.67 -5.28 -2.91
C GLY A 421 11.57 -4.03 -3.79
N ALA A 422 11.70 -4.25 -5.10
CA ALA A 422 11.83 -3.20 -6.11
C ALA A 422 10.64 -2.22 -6.16
N THR A 423 9.44 -2.70 -5.86
CA THR A 423 8.21 -1.90 -5.92
C THR A 423 8.13 -0.83 -4.82
N HIS A 424 8.88 -1.01 -3.72
CA HIS A 424 8.93 -0.07 -2.59
C HIS A 424 10.24 0.70 -2.51
N ALA A 425 11.23 0.39 -3.36
CA ALA A 425 12.50 1.11 -3.41
C ALA A 425 12.31 2.55 -3.88
N GLY A 426 12.84 3.50 -3.13
CA GLY A 426 12.84 4.93 -3.44
C GLY A 426 14.01 5.29 -4.36
N ALA A 427 14.10 4.64 -5.53
CA ALA A 427 15.24 4.77 -6.43
C ALA A 427 15.10 5.91 -7.46
N TYR A 428 13.89 6.42 -7.67
CA TYR A 428 13.61 7.36 -8.76
C TYR A 428 13.40 8.81 -8.31
N ASP A 429 13.29 9.08 -7.02
CA ASP A 429 12.97 10.42 -6.48
C ASP A 429 14.00 11.48 -6.88
N ILE A 430 15.30 11.21 -6.76
CA ILE A 430 16.33 12.16 -7.20
C ILE A 430 16.21 12.45 -8.70
N PRO A 431 16.21 11.47 -9.62
CA PRO A 431 16.07 11.73 -11.04
C PRO A 431 14.84 12.55 -11.40
N PHE A 432 13.65 12.18 -10.92
CA PHE A 432 12.42 12.86 -11.33
C PHE A 432 12.23 14.22 -10.66
N LEU A 433 12.73 14.45 -9.44
CA LEU A 433 12.64 15.76 -8.79
C LEU A 433 13.70 16.74 -9.28
N ARG A 434 14.90 16.26 -9.65
CA ARG A 434 15.97 17.13 -10.13
C ARG A 434 15.63 17.83 -11.44
N CYS A 435 14.89 17.21 -12.34
CA CYS A 435 14.51 17.83 -13.62
C CYS A 435 13.36 18.84 -13.48
N VAL A 436 12.62 18.84 -12.35
CA VAL A 436 11.50 19.77 -12.14
C VAL A 436 12.02 21.15 -11.68
N PRO A 437 11.71 22.24 -12.38
CA PRO A 437 12.08 23.59 -11.93
C PRO A 437 11.51 23.89 -10.53
N ASN A 438 12.19 24.81 -9.83
CA ASN A 438 11.80 25.32 -8.50
C ASN A 438 11.84 24.30 -7.35
N VAL A 439 11.94 23.00 -7.60
CA VAL A 439 12.04 21.98 -6.55
C VAL A 439 13.48 21.82 -6.10
N SER A 440 13.72 21.88 -4.79
CA SER A 440 15.01 21.55 -4.17
C SER A 440 14.96 20.16 -3.54
N VAL A 441 16.11 19.46 -3.49
CA VAL A 441 16.22 18.09 -2.99
C VAL A 441 17.36 17.99 -2.00
N ALA A 442 17.05 17.71 -0.74
CA ALA A 442 18.00 17.49 0.35
C ALA A 442 18.13 16.01 0.70
N CYS A 443 19.35 15.59 0.98
CA CYS A 443 19.75 14.21 1.29
C CYS A 443 20.52 14.20 2.61
N PRO A 444 19.87 14.09 3.79
CA PRO A 444 20.54 14.02 5.07
C PRO A 444 21.41 12.78 5.20
N ALA A 445 22.58 12.95 5.79
CA ALA A 445 23.54 11.87 6.00
C ALA A 445 23.27 11.06 7.28
N ASP A 446 22.68 11.66 8.29
CA ASP A 446 22.36 11.05 9.57
C ASP A 446 21.09 11.63 10.21
N GLU A 447 20.77 11.15 11.40
CA GLU A 447 19.58 11.50 12.15
C GLU A 447 19.52 12.99 12.51
N ASN A 448 20.63 13.57 12.93
CA ASN A 448 20.70 14.99 13.30
C ASN A 448 20.59 15.89 12.07
N GLU A 449 21.31 15.56 11.01
CA GLU A 449 21.25 16.31 9.74
C GLU A 449 19.83 16.22 9.12
N CYS A 450 19.10 15.10 9.31
CA CYS A 450 17.72 14.97 8.89
C CYS A 450 16.83 16.03 9.55
N ARG A 451 16.93 16.17 10.88
CA ARG A 451 16.21 17.20 11.63
C ARG A 451 16.55 18.62 11.19
N GLN A 452 17.83 18.89 10.96
CA GLN A 452 18.31 20.19 10.52
C GLN A 452 17.85 20.55 9.11
N LEU A 453 17.95 19.61 8.16
CA LEU A 453 17.51 19.82 6.78
C LEU A 453 15.99 19.93 6.63
N LEU A 454 15.22 19.23 7.46
CA LEU A 454 13.75 19.44 7.57
C LEU A 454 13.44 20.86 8.05
N THR A 455 14.23 21.38 9.01
CA THR A 455 14.10 22.78 9.48
C THR A 455 14.45 23.75 8.35
N THR A 456 15.55 23.52 7.66
CA THR A 456 15.95 24.36 6.50
C THR A 456 14.87 24.34 5.40
N ALA A 457 14.32 23.17 5.10
CA ALA A 457 13.27 23.02 4.09
C ALA A 457 12.00 23.81 4.44
N PHE A 458 11.60 23.76 5.71
CA PHE A 458 10.41 24.47 6.20
C PHE A 458 10.57 26.00 6.15
N GLU A 459 11.77 26.52 6.26
CA GLU A 459 12.07 27.96 6.18
C GLU A 459 12.02 28.50 4.76
N GLN A 460 12.08 27.64 3.72
CA GLN A 460 12.07 28.09 2.33
C GLN A 460 10.69 28.54 1.86
N ASP A 461 10.66 29.41 0.85
CA ASP A 461 9.44 29.90 0.19
C ASP A 461 9.21 29.25 -1.19
N HIS A 462 9.76 28.06 -1.39
CA HIS A 462 9.61 27.23 -2.57
C HIS A 462 9.55 25.75 -2.18
N PRO A 463 9.15 24.83 -3.07
CA PRO A 463 9.02 23.43 -2.72
C PRO A 463 10.37 22.75 -2.46
N VAL A 464 10.46 22.02 -1.35
CA VAL A 464 11.67 21.29 -0.95
C VAL A 464 11.32 19.86 -0.57
N ALA A 465 12.02 18.90 -1.16
CA ALA A 465 11.99 17.50 -0.78
C ALA A 465 13.18 17.16 0.13
N VAL A 466 12.90 16.57 1.29
CA VAL A 466 13.92 15.99 2.19
C VAL A 466 13.72 14.49 2.15
N ARG A 467 14.70 13.76 1.61
CA ARG A 467 14.62 12.32 1.40
C ARG A 467 15.51 11.55 2.37
N TYR A 468 14.97 10.61 3.10
CA TYR A 468 15.68 9.80 4.11
C TYR A 468 15.30 8.32 4.02
N PRO A 469 16.23 7.41 4.42
CA PRO A 469 16.00 5.97 4.27
C PRO A 469 15.09 5.39 5.33
N ARG A 470 14.66 4.15 5.12
CA ARG A 470 13.98 3.33 6.12
C ARG A 470 14.96 2.93 7.23
N GLY A 471 14.50 3.00 8.48
CA GLY A 471 15.23 2.48 9.64
C GLY A 471 16.08 3.53 10.33
N ALA A 472 17.07 3.06 11.10
CA ALA A 472 18.01 3.90 11.81
C ALA A 472 19.23 4.23 10.93
N GLY A 473 19.90 5.36 11.22
CA GLY A 473 21.19 5.69 10.68
C GLY A 473 22.33 5.13 11.56
N VAL A 474 23.38 5.92 11.69
CA VAL A 474 24.59 5.53 12.45
C VAL A 474 24.48 5.82 13.95
N GLY A 475 23.36 6.35 14.41
CA GLY A 475 23.13 6.68 15.82
C GLY A 475 23.69 8.05 16.23
N THR A 476 23.71 9.00 15.33
CA THR A 476 24.10 10.37 15.65
C THR A 476 23.11 10.98 16.65
N LYS A 477 23.64 11.59 17.70
CA LYS A 477 22.81 12.29 18.68
C LYS A 477 22.02 13.41 17.99
N VAL A 478 20.72 13.38 18.16
CA VAL A 478 19.82 14.40 17.61
C VAL A 478 19.70 15.57 18.57
N ASP A 479 20.01 16.76 18.13
CA ASP A 479 19.84 17.99 18.90
C ASP A 479 18.36 18.34 19.05
N ALA A 480 17.97 18.79 20.23
CA ALA A 480 16.58 19.17 20.49
C ALA A 480 16.14 20.45 19.74
N GLY A 481 17.11 21.28 19.36
CA GLY A 481 16.85 22.55 18.68
C GLY A 481 16.32 22.38 17.25
N LEU A 482 15.69 23.44 16.76
CA LEU A 482 15.25 23.57 15.35
C LEU A 482 16.25 24.48 14.62
N GLN A 483 17.50 24.01 14.50
CA GLN A 483 18.59 24.78 13.88
C GLN A 483 18.67 24.40 12.39
N PRO A 484 18.51 25.38 11.48
CA PRO A 484 18.68 25.12 10.04
C PRO A 484 20.15 24.96 9.68
N LEU A 485 20.40 24.25 8.60
CA LEU A 485 21.68 24.27 7.89
C LEU A 485 21.63 25.27 6.73
N PRO A 486 22.78 25.81 6.29
CA PRO A 486 22.81 26.69 5.14
C PRO A 486 22.19 26.01 3.89
N PHE A 487 21.21 26.68 3.29
CA PHE A 487 20.55 26.18 2.10
C PHE A 487 21.51 26.04 0.92
N GLY A 488 21.49 24.92 0.23
CA GLY A 488 22.30 24.65 -0.96
C GLY A 488 23.80 24.46 -0.69
N LYS A 489 24.22 24.34 0.57
CA LYS A 489 25.64 24.22 0.93
C LYS A 489 26.00 22.82 1.42
N GLY A 490 27.10 22.30 0.86
CA GLY A 490 27.77 21.08 1.31
C GLY A 490 28.86 21.36 2.34
N GLU A 491 29.57 20.31 2.72
CA GLU A 491 30.63 20.38 3.75
C GLU A 491 31.73 19.35 3.46
N ILE A 492 33.02 19.79 3.55
CA ILE A 492 34.15 18.85 3.53
C ILE A 492 34.23 18.17 4.89
N ARG A 493 34.01 16.87 4.92
CA ARG A 493 34.05 16.06 6.15
C ARG A 493 35.43 15.46 6.43
N ARG A 494 36.19 15.23 5.40
CA ARG A 494 37.59 14.74 5.48
C ARG A 494 38.41 15.34 4.35
N ARG A 495 39.62 15.77 4.65
CA ARG A 495 40.60 16.17 3.64
C ARG A 495 41.57 15.05 3.40
N GLY A 496 41.88 14.76 2.16
CA GLY A 496 42.86 13.81 1.67
C GLY A 496 43.59 14.37 0.45
N SER A 497 44.08 13.51 -0.41
CA SER A 497 44.83 13.90 -1.62
C SER A 497 44.51 12.96 -2.79
N GLY A 498 44.60 13.46 -4.02
CA GLY A 498 44.43 12.73 -5.26
C GLY A 498 42.96 12.46 -5.60
N LEU A 499 42.23 11.77 -4.73
CA LEU A 499 40.84 11.39 -4.95
C LEU A 499 39.88 12.19 -4.05
N ALA A 500 38.77 12.64 -4.60
CA ALA A 500 37.64 13.19 -3.85
C ALA A 500 36.39 12.34 -4.03
N ILE A 501 35.66 12.05 -2.94
CA ILE A 501 34.38 11.34 -2.91
C ILE A 501 33.30 12.34 -2.56
N LEU A 502 32.36 12.57 -3.49
CA LEU A 502 31.20 13.44 -3.31
C LEU A 502 30.02 12.58 -2.87
N ALA A 503 29.71 12.57 -1.58
CA ALA A 503 28.69 11.71 -0.99
C ALA A 503 27.35 12.44 -0.80
N PHE A 504 26.25 11.74 -1.04
CA PHE A 504 24.88 12.19 -0.80
C PHE A 504 24.19 11.28 0.21
N GLY A 505 23.57 11.88 1.21
CA GLY A 505 22.81 11.15 2.22
C GLY A 505 23.68 10.16 3.01
N THR A 506 23.07 9.05 3.41
CA THR A 506 23.73 8.03 4.26
C THR A 506 24.96 7.37 3.65
N MET A 507 25.21 7.56 2.35
CA MET A 507 26.45 7.10 1.71
C MET A 507 27.69 7.86 2.19
N LEU A 508 27.51 8.95 2.94
CA LEU A 508 28.61 9.67 3.57
C LEU A 508 29.45 8.76 4.49
N HIS A 509 28.81 7.92 5.30
CA HIS A 509 29.50 7.09 6.29
C HIS A 509 30.37 6.00 5.63
N PRO A 510 29.88 5.19 4.68
CA PRO A 510 30.73 4.27 3.91
C PRO A 510 31.82 4.99 3.14
N ALA A 511 31.56 6.20 2.61
CA ALA A 511 32.59 7.00 1.94
C ALA A 511 33.72 7.41 2.87
N LEU A 512 33.45 7.78 4.12
CA LEU A 512 34.45 8.09 5.13
C LEU A 512 35.34 6.88 5.47
N GLU A 513 34.74 5.69 5.62
CA GLU A 513 35.49 4.45 5.89
C GLU A 513 36.42 4.08 4.72
N VAL A 514 35.97 4.22 3.50
CA VAL A 514 36.78 3.97 2.30
C VAL A 514 37.89 5.02 2.17
N ALA A 515 37.57 6.28 2.47
CA ALA A 515 38.51 7.39 2.36
C ALA A 515 39.69 7.29 3.32
N GLU A 516 39.53 6.64 4.47
CA GLU A 516 40.68 6.37 5.38
C GLU A 516 41.72 5.49 4.70
N LYS A 517 41.32 4.47 3.94
CA LYS A 517 42.21 3.54 3.23
C LYS A 517 42.84 4.17 1.99
N LEU A 518 42.10 5.04 1.31
CA LEU A 518 42.54 5.67 0.05
C LEU A 518 43.16 7.04 0.25
N ASN A 519 43.19 7.55 1.47
CA ASN A 519 43.52 8.93 1.78
C ASN A 519 42.74 9.96 0.95
N ALA A 520 41.45 9.66 0.67
CA ALA A 520 40.61 10.51 -0.15
C ALA A 520 40.00 11.69 0.63
N THR A 521 39.71 12.76 -0.06
CA THR A 521 38.82 13.83 0.43
C THR A 521 37.37 13.33 0.39
N VAL A 522 36.57 13.63 1.42
CA VAL A 522 35.15 13.30 1.44
C VAL A 522 34.33 14.57 1.65
N VAL A 523 33.37 14.76 0.77
CA VAL A 523 32.42 15.88 0.79
C VAL A 523 31.04 15.36 1.05
N ASN A 524 30.37 15.86 2.09
CA ASN A 524 28.94 15.71 2.28
C ASN A 524 28.24 16.77 1.43
N MET A 525 27.67 16.35 0.30
CA MET A 525 27.01 17.27 -0.62
C MET A 525 25.68 17.81 -0.10
N ARG A 526 25.00 17.08 0.78
CA ARG A 526 23.69 17.40 1.39
C ARG A 526 22.56 17.60 0.37
N TRP A 527 22.81 18.36 -0.69
CA TRP A 527 21.81 18.79 -1.66
C TRP A 527 22.05 18.16 -3.03
N ALA A 528 21.10 17.33 -3.47
CA ALA A 528 21.10 16.86 -4.85
C ALA A 528 20.65 17.99 -5.81
N LYS A 529 19.90 18.99 -5.29
CA LYS A 529 19.51 20.21 -5.97
C LYS A 529 19.14 21.30 -4.94
N PRO A 530 19.74 22.53 -5.02
CA PRO A 530 20.85 22.88 -5.90
C PRO A 530 22.15 22.18 -5.47
N LEU A 531 23.06 21.96 -6.39
CA LEU A 531 24.43 21.56 -6.05
C LEU A 531 25.22 22.77 -5.54
N ASP A 532 26.09 22.56 -4.57
CA ASP A 532 27.06 23.56 -4.12
C ASP A 532 28.21 23.67 -5.14
N VAL A 533 27.99 24.47 -6.18
CA VAL A 533 28.92 24.62 -7.30
C VAL A 533 30.26 25.20 -6.84
N GLU A 534 30.25 26.13 -5.87
CA GLU A 534 31.47 26.72 -5.32
C GLU A 534 32.36 25.65 -4.64
N LEU A 535 31.72 24.80 -3.82
CA LEU A 535 32.43 23.70 -3.17
C LEU A 535 32.92 22.66 -4.18
N LEU A 536 32.12 22.35 -5.22
CA LEU A 536 32.55 21.46 -6.30
C LEU A 536 33.75 22.00 -7.06
N GLN A 537 33.79 23.30 -7.40
CA GLN A 537 34.90 23.94 -8.08
C GLN A 537 36.16 23.92 -7.20
N GLN A 538 36.04 24.20 -5.91
CA GLN A 538 37.13 24.11 -4.95
C GLN A 538 37.71 22.70 -4.92
N VAL A 539 36.85 21.69 -4.76
CA VAL A 539 37.29 20.29 -4.67
C VAL A 539 37.92 19.83 -5.99
N ALA A 540 37.36 20.21 -7.13
CA ALA A 540 37.91 19.87 -8.45
C ALA A 540 39.28 20.53 -8.71
N ALA A 541 39.52 21.70 -8.16
CA ALA A 541 40.84 22.37 -8.31
C ALA A 541 41.94 21.69 -7.46
N ASP A 542 41.58 21.02 -6.38
CA ASP A 542 42.50 20.40 -5.43
C ASP A 542 42.75 18.90 -5.73
N HIS A 543 42.07 18.30 -6.73
CA HIS A 543 42.11 16.85 -7.01
C HIS A 543 42.19 16.57 -8.53
N ASP A 544 42.78 15.41 -8.88
CA ASP A 544 42.96 14.94 -10.26
C ASP A 544 41.68 14.40 -10.92
#